data_3796c0905ea1092ff87ceed37b220ff9
#
_entry.id   3796c0905ea1092ff87ceed37b220ff9
#
_cell.length_a   1.000
_cell.length_b   1.000
_cell.length_c   1.000
_cell.angle_alpha   90.00
_cell.angle_beta   90.00
_cell.angle_gamma   90.00
#
_symmetry.space_group_name_H-M   'P 1'
#
loop_
_entity.id
_entity.type
_entity.pdbx_description
1 polymer ?
#
loop_
_entity_poly.entity_id
_entity_poly.type
_entity_poly.pdbx_seq_one_letter_code
_entity_poly.pdbx_strand_id
1 'polypeptide(L)'
;MKHQEYLMLAVFLSPIYLLFQAYILLWLYAWADSCSPALHSLFFRIPVTVLYLFFAVSPLTGFLITKEPLHHFLRVISNYWLGTLEYILLFIITFDVIRRVTGHSFFMKYRYPAMLHTMPKNLVIFGGFVISLILMVSIYGVLHARRVYVRQDPVVIEKSSSLPGLKIALIADLHLGYNSTKSHVRKIVDTINSQNVDLVCIAGDLFDNDYDAIKDPDKVADILSDIKSRYGTYACWGNHDVSEKILAGFTFPQKETIVRDGRFTEFLHHAGITMLEDETVCINNAFYL
;
A
#
# COMPACT_ATOMS: atom_id res chain seq x y z
N MET A 1 -4.30 23.65 -17.19
CA MET A 1 -2.90 23.84 -16.77
C MET A 1 -2.42 22.63 -15.94
N LYS A 2 -3.04 22.25 -14.84
CA LYS A 2 -2.55 21.17 -13.94
C LYS A 2 -2.44 19.78 -14.57
N HIS A 3 -3.31 19.41 -15.52
CA HIS A 3 -3.16 18.10 -16.22
C HIS A 3 -1.85 18.00 -17.03
N GLN A 4 -1.34 19.13 -17.52
CA GLN A 4 -0.03 19.20 -18.18
C GLN A 4 1.13 19.06 -17.19
N GLU A 5 0.99 19.57 -15.97
CA GLU A 5 2.01 19.45 -14.92
C GLU A 5 2.19 18.00 -14.47
N TYR A 6 1.08 17.24 -14.31
CA TYR A 6 1.14 15.81 -13.98
C TYR A 6 1.77 14.98 -15.11
N LEU A 7 1.40 15.30 -16.35
CA LEU A 7 2.00 14.65 -17.50
C LEU A 7 3.50 14.93 -17.57
N MET A 8 3.91 16.18 -17.31
CA MET A 8 5.33 16.56 -17.28
C MET A 8 6.08 15.83 -16.18
N LEU A 9 5.54 15.73 -14.96
CA LEU A 9 6.18 15.01 -13.86
C LEU A 9 6.29 13.50 -14.18
N ALA A 10 5.23 12.88 -14.69
CA ALA A 10 5.25 11.49 -15.10
C ALA A 10 6.28 11.24 -16.22
N VAL A 11 6.36 12.13 -17.20
CA VAL A 11 7.35 12.07 -18.30
C VAL A 11 8.78 12.28 -17.76
N PHE A 12 8.95 13.17 -16.76
CA PHE A 12 10.27 13.42 -16.18
C PHE A 12 10.75 12.27 -15.29
N LEU A 13 9.85 11.63 -14.53
CA LEU A 13 10.19 10.49 -13.66
C LEU A 13 10.28 9.16 -14.42
N SER A 14 9.61 9.03 -15.57
CA SER A 14 9.57 7.78 -16.33
C SER A 14 10.95 7.27 -16.77
N PRO A 15 11.93 8.08 -17.22
CA PRO A 15 13.26 7.59 -17.56
C PRO A 15 13.97 6.96 -16.36
N ILE A 16 13.84 7.56 -15.17
CA ILE A 16 14.43 7.04 -13.93
C ILE A 16 13.80 5.69 -13.59
N TYR A 17 12.46 5.61 -13.66
CA TYR A 17 11.74 4.36 -13.45
C TYR A 17 12.19 3.27 -14.42
N LEU A 18 12.28 3.58 -15.73
CA LEU A 18 12.72 2.65 -16.76
C LEU A 18 14.16 2.18 -16.57
N LEU A 19 15.06 3.05 -16.11
CA LEU A 19 16.42 2.69 -15.76
C LEU A 19 16.47 1.68 -14.61
N PHE A 20 15.65 1.88 -13.56
CA PHE A 20 15.53 0.89 -12.48
C PHE A 20 14.96 -0.44 -12.97
N GLN A 21 13.93 -0.41 -13.82
CA GLN A 21 13.37 -1.64 -14.40
C GLN A 21 14.40 -2.39 -15.25
N ALA A 22 15.14 -1.67 -16.10
CA ALA A 22 16.22 -2.27 -16.90
C ALA A 22 17.32 -2.87 -16.00
N TYR A 23 17.73 -2.15 -14.96
CA TYR A 23 18.74 -2.62 -14.01
C TYR A 23 18.31 -3.93 -13.31
N ILE A 24 17.07 -4.00 -12.82
CA ILE A 24 16.53 -5.19 -12.15
C ILE A 24 16.47 -6.38 -13.13
N LEU A 25 15.98 -6.15 -14.35
CA LEU A 25 15.88 -7.21 -15.36
C LEU A 25 17.25 -7.74 -15.77
N LEU A 26 18.23 -6.86 -15.97
CA LEU A 26 19.60 -7.26 -16.28
C LEU A 26 20.25 -8.01 -15.11
N TRP A 27 19.99 -7.58 -13.88
CA TRP A 27 20.45 -8.29 -12.68
C TRP A 27 19.85 -9.70 -12.59
N LEU A 28 18.54 -9.83 -12.87
CA LEU A 28 17.84 -11.11 -12.89
C LEU A 28 18.44 -12.07 -13.95
N TYR A 29 18.74 -11.56 -15.14
CA TYR A 29 19.40 -12.35 -16.17
C TYR A 29 20.81 -12.77 -15.76
N ALA A 30 21.60 -11.87 -15.20
CA ALA A 30 22.94 -12.19 -14.74
C ALA A 30 22.91 -13.29 -13.66
N TRP A 31 21.94 -13.23 -12.75
CA TRP A 31 21.74 -14.29 -11.76
C TRP A 31 21.30 -15.62 -12.40
N ALA A 32 20.31 -15.59 -13.28
CA ALA A 32 19.81 -16.80 -13.95
C ALA A 32 20.92 -17.50 -14.77
N ASP A 33 21.70 -16.72 -15.53
CA ASP A 33 22.84 -17.23 -16.31
C ASP A 33 23.90 -17.89 -15.41
N SER A 34 24.09 -17.37 -14.19
CA SER A 34 25.01 -17.99 -13.22
C SER A 34 24.49 -19.29 -12.63
N CYS A 35 23.15 -19.48 -12.58
CA CYS A 35 22.53 -20.72 -12.10
C CYS A 35 22.67 -21.86 -13.11
N SER A 36 22.43 -21.57 -14.40
CA SER A 36 22.55 -22.59 -15.46
C SER A 36 22.68 -21.95 -16.85
N PRO A 37 23.59 -22.45 -17.72
CA PRO A 37 23.69 -21.99 -19.10
C PRO A 37 22.39 -22.16 -19.90
N ALA A 38 21.53 -23.12 -19.54
CA ALA A 38 20.24 -23.32 -20.17
C ALA A 38 19.29 -22.12 -20.03
N LEU A 39 19.44 -21.35 -18.93
CA LEU A 39 18.64 -20.15 -18.65
C LEU A 39 19.06 -18.94 -19.49
N HIS A 40 20.17 -19.03 -20.21
CA HIS A 40 20.59 -18.04 -21.21
C HIS A 40 19.74 -18.09 -22.49
N SER A 41 19.02 -19.17 -22.72
CA SER A 41 18.23 -19.37 -23.95
C SER A 41 17.09 -18.35 -24.08
N LEU A 42 16.76 -17.98 -25.32
CA LEU A 42 15.61 -17.11 -25.60
C LEU A 42 14.30 -17.73 -25.13
N PHE A 43 14.22 -19.08 -25.13
CA PHE A 43 13.06 -19.82 -24.65
C PHE A 43 12.75 -19.54 -23.18
N PHE A 44 13.77 -19.29 -22.35
CA PHE A 44 13.60 -18.90 -20.96
C PHE A 44 13.44 -17.37 -20.82
N ARG A 45 14.29 -16.59 -21.50
CA ARG A 45 14.33 -15.13 -21.34
C ARG A 45 13.06 -14.45 -21.80
N ILE A 46 12.45 -14.89 -22.92
CA ILE A 46 11.22 -14.26 -23.44
C ILE A 46 10.07 -14.35 -22.43
N PRO A 47 9.67 -15.55 -21.91
CA PRO A 47 8.61 -15.64 -20.91
C PRO A 47 8.89 -14.82 -19.64
N VAL A 48 10.13 -14.86 -19.13
CA VAL A 48 10.54 -14.09 -17.96
C VAL A 48 10.41 -12.58 -18.21
N THR A 49 10.86 -12.10 -19.38
CA THR A 49 10.73 -10.69 -19.75
C THR A 49 9.25 -10.28 -19.85
N VAL A 50 8.43 -11.06 -20.53
CA VAL A 50 7.00 -10.76 -20.68
C VAL A 50 6.31 -10.69 -19.31
N LEU A 51 6.56 -11.67 -18.44
CA LEU A 51 6.02 -11.67 -17.08
C LEU A 51 6.52 -10.48 -16.27
N TYR A 52 7.82 -10.18 -16.32
CA TYR A 52 8.40 -9.05 -15.64
C TYR A 52 7.81 -7.72 -16.13
N LEU A 53 7.73 -7.53 -17.44
CA LEU A 53 7.16 -6.32 -18.03
C LEU A 53 5.69 -6.14 -17.70
N PHE A 54 4.92 -7.23 -17.59
CA PHE A 54 3.53 -7.17 -17.15
C PHE A 54 3.41 -6.49 -15.77
N PHE A 55 4.25 -6.86 -14.82
CA PHE A 55 4.29 -6.20 -13.51
C PHE A 55 4.88 -4.79 -13.60
N ALA A 56 6.00 -4.63 -14.30
CA ALA A 56 6.70 -3.35 -14.42
C ALA A 56 5.87 -2.24 -15.07
N VAL A 57 4.99 -2.58 -16.03
CA VAL A 57 4.10 -1.59 -16.66
C VAL A 57 2.75 -1.45 -15.96
N SER A 58 2.45 -2.28 -14.95
CA SER A 58 1.16 -2.24 -14.27
C SER A 58 0.80 -0.88 -13.64
N PRO A 59 1.74 -0.06 -13.12
CA PRO A 59 1.41 1.28 -12.64
C PRO A 59 0.86 2.19 -13.74
N LEU A 60 1.41 2.08 -14.95
CA LEU A 60 0.95 2.86 -16.09
C LEU A 60 -0.37 2.32 -16.65
N THR A 61 -0.48 1.00 -16.84
CA THR A 61 -1.71 0.39 -17.37
C THR A 61 -2.87 0.52 -16.41
N GLY A 62 -2.65 0.39 -15.09
CA GLY A 62 -3.66 0.65 -14.07
C GLY A 62 -4.13 2.11 -14.02
N PHE A 63 -3.31 3.05 -14.48
CA PHE A 63 -3.70 4.45 -14.60
C PHE A 63 -4.47 4.74 -15.90
N LEU A 64 -4.08 4.13 -17.01
CA LEU A 64 -4.64 4.40 -18.35
C LEU A 64 -5.94 3.62 -18.63
N ILE A 65 -6.06 2.40 -18.11
CA ILE A 65 -7.22 1.54 -18.34
C ILE A 65 -8.25 1.82 -17.25
N THR A 66 -9.39 2.38 -17.65
CA THR A 66 -10.47 2.79 -16.71
C THR A 66 -11.69 1.85 -16.74
N LYS A 67 -11.65 0.78 -17.57
CA LYS A 67 -12.79 -0.15 -17.69
C LYS A 67 -12.76 -1.22 -16.60
N GLU A 68 -13.81 -1.30 -15.79
CA GLU A 68 -14.03 -2.39 -14.84
C GLU A 68 -14.38 -3.72 -15.55
N PRO A 69 -14.00 -4.90 -15.03
CA PRO A 69 -13.25 -5.12 -13.79
C PRO A 69 -11.71 -5.06 -13.95
N LEU A 70 -11.24 -4.79 -15.17
CA LEU A 70 -9.80 -4.82 -15.50
C LEU A 70 -9.05 -3.69 -14.80
N HIS A 71 -9.67 -2.52 -14.68
CA HIS A 71 -9.10 -1.38 -13.96
C HIS A 71 -8.73 -1.75 -12.52
N HIS A 72 -9.69 -2.23 -11.75
CA HIS A 72 -9.48 -2.64 -10.36
C HIS A 72 -8.37 -3.70 -10.24
N PHE A 73 -8.38 -4.72 -11.10
CA PHE A 73 -7.37 -5.77 -11.12
C PHE A 73 -5.96 -5.22 -11.36
N LEU A 74 -5.80 -4.32 -12.35
CA LEU A 74 -4.50 -3.70 -12.65
C LEU A 74 -4.02 -2.77 -11.54
N ARG A 75 -4.94 -2.04 -10.89
CA ARG A 75 -4.60 -1.18 -9.75
C ARG A 75 -4.11 -2.00 -8.56
N VAL A 76 -4.78 -3.10 -8.23
CA VAL A 76 -4.34 -4.01 -7.17
C VAL A 76 -2.93 -4.56 -7.47
N ILE A 77 -2.69 -5.04 -8.70
CA ILE A 77 -1.37 -5.53 -9.11
C ILE A 77 -0.32 -4.43 -9.00
N SER A 78 -0.64 -3.23 -9.50
CA SER A 78 0.25 -2.07 -9.45
C SER A 78 0.69 -1.74 -8.02
N ASN A 79 -0.25 -1.73 -7.08
CA ASN A 79 0.04 -1.41 -5.68
C ASN A 79 0.98 -2.45 -5.05
N TYR A 80 0.73 -3.75 -5.28
CA TYR A 80 1.64 -4.81 -4.82
C TYR A 80 3.00 -4.75 -5.51
N TRP A 81 3.03 -4.42 -6.81
CA TRP A 81 4.28 -4.27 -7.54
C TRP A 81 5.12 -3.12 -6.98
N LEU A 82 4.52 -1.94 -6.78
CA LEU A 82 5.23 -0.77 -6.25
C LEU A 82 5.78 -1.04 -4.85
N GLY A 83 4.99 -1.62 -3.96
CA GLY A 83 5.46 -1.99 -2.63
C GLY A 83 6.58 -3.06 -2.65
N THR A 84 6.53 -4.02 -3.59
CA THR A 84 7.60 -5.01 -3.75
C THR A 84 8.84 -4.41 -4.40
N LEU A 85 8.68 -3.46 -5.32
CA LEU A 85 9.76 -2.78 -6.04
C LEU A 85 10.72 -2.07 -5.09
N GLU A 86 10.20 -1.44 -4.03
CA GLU A 86 11.02 -0.80 -3.01
C GLU A 86 12.00 -1.79 -2.36
N TYR A 87 11.52 -2.97 -1.98
CA TYR A 87 12.37 -4.03 -1.42
C TYR A 87 13.34 -4.60 -2.45
N ILE A 88 12.90 -4.79 -3.70
CA ILE A 88 13.77 -5.23 -4.80
C ILE A 88 14.95 -4.27 -4.95
N LEU A 89 14.69 -2.97 -5.06
CA LEU A 89 15.72 -1.95 -5.21
C LEU A 89 16.63 -1.89 -3.97
N LEU A 90 16.05 -1.87 -2.78
CA LEU A 90 16.79 -1.82 -1.52
C LEU A 90 17.78 -2.98 -1.42
N PHE A 91 17.31 -4.21 -1.61
CA PHE A 91 18.17 -5.38 -1.41
C PHE A 91 19.17 -5.59 -2.55
N ILE A 92 18.77 -5.39 -3.82
CA ILE A 92 19.68 -5.53 -4.96
C ILE A 92 20.80 -4.48 -4.90
N ILE A 93 20.43 -3.20 -4.65
CA ILE A 93 21.42 -2.11 -4.59
C ILE A 93 22.35 -2.31 -3.38
N THR A 94 21.78 -2.64 -2.21
CA THR A 94 22.57 -2.91 -1.00
C THR A 94 23.55 -4.05 -1.24
N PHE A 95 23.08 -5.15 -1.83
CA PHE A 95 23.91 -6.29 -2.19
C PHE A 95 25.03 -5.90 -3.16
N ASP A 96 24.71 -5.15 -4.23
CA ASP A 96 25.69 -4.72 -5.21
C ASP A 96 26.74 -3.75 -4.62
N VAL A 97 26.34 -2.89 -3.69
CA VAL A 97 27.25 -2.00 -2.96
C VAL A 97 28.18 -2.83 -2.05
N ILE A 98 27.63 -3.74 -1.23
CA ILE A 98 28.43 -4.63 -0.37
C ILE A 98 29.43 -5.41 -1.24
N ARG A 99 28.97 -5.99 -2.32
CA ARG A 99 29.80 -6.73 -3.26
C ARG A 99 30.95 -5.90 -3.83
N ARG A 100 30.70 -4.61 -4.16
CA ARG A 100 31.73 -3.69 -4.67
C ARG A 100 32.72 -3.28 -3.59
N VAL A 101 32.25 -3.01 -2.39
CA VAL A 101 33.09 -2.55 -1.28
C VAL A 101 33.98 -3.70 -0.74
N THR A 102 33.41 -4.89 -0.56
CA THR A 102 34.14 -6.05 -0.03
C THR A 102 34.98 -6.76 -1.10
N GLY A 103 34.64 -6.58 -2.36
CA GLY A 103 35.23 -7.26 -3.51
C GLY A 103 36.34 -6.48 -4.20
N HIS A 104 37.01 -5.55 -3.51
CA HIS A 104 38.07 -4.71 -4.15
C HIS A 104 39.15 -5.53 -4.88
N SER A 105 39.42 -6.72 -4.42
CA SER A 105 40.35 -7.68 -5.05
C SER A 105 39.68 -8.57 -6.11
N PHE A 106 38.38 -8.80 -6.01
CA PHE A 106 37.64 -9.75 -6.81
C PHE A 106 37.15 -9.16 -8.15
N PHE A 107 36.89 -7.85 -8.19
CA PHE A 107 36.31 -7.16 -9.37
C PHE A 107 37.35 -6.67 -10.38
N MET A 108 38.57 -6.43 -10.00
CA MET A 108 39.62 -6.00 -10.93
C MET A 108 39.97 -7.10 -11.97
N LYS A 109 39.69 -8.35 -11.69
CA LYS A 109 39.98 -9.48 -12.59
C LYS A 109 38.94 -9.69 -13.70
N TYR A 110 37.77 -9.00 -13.61
CA TYR A 110 36.62 -9.23 -14.49
C TYR A 110 36.16 -7.96 -15.20
N ARG A 111 37.08 -7.32 -15.91
CA ARG A 111 36.79 -6.18 -16.78
C ARG A 111 36.65 -6.69 -18.21
N TYR A 112 35.38 -6.75 -18.75
CA TYR A 112 34.98 -6.96 -20.14
C TYR A 112 34.42 -8.32 -20.60
N PRO A 113 33.77 -8.36 -21.80
CA PRO A 113 32.59 -9.15 -22.11
C PRO A 113 32.74 -10.66 -22.21
N ALA A 114 33.90 -11.22 -22.02
CA ALA A 114 34.09 -12.66 -21.78
C ALA A 114 33.50 -13.15 -20.45
N MET A 115 33.00 -12.21 -19.63
CA MET A 115 32.45 -12.42 -18.29
C MET A 115 31.12 -13.17 -18.23
N LEU A 116 30.41 -13.29 -19.30
CA LEU A 116 29.10 -13.96 -19.32
C LEU A 116 29.16 -15.47 -19.11
N HIS A 117 30.35 -16.08 -19.21
CA HIS A 117 30.48 -17.54 -19.17
C HIS A 117 31.07 -18.14 -17.89
N THR A 118 31.55 -17.32 -16.93
CA THR A 118 32.11 -17.84 -15.68
C THR A 118 31.76 -16.96 -14.49
N MET A 119 30.47 -16.82 -14.20
CA MET A 119 30.04 -16.17 -12.97
C MET A 119 30.35 -17.07 -11.77
N PRO A 120 30.97 -16.56 -10.71
CA PRO A 120 31.37 -17.41 -9.57
C PRO A 120 30.13 -17.99 -8.89
N LYS A 121 30.24 -19.24 -8.43
CA LYS A 121 29.20 -19.95 -7.66
C LYS A 121 28.60 -19.09 -6.52
N ASN A 122 29.35 -18.14 -6.02
CA ASN A 122 28.90 -17.20 -5.00
C ASN A 122 27.72 -16.32 -5.47
N LEU A 123 27.63 -15.96 -6.75
CA LEU A 123 26.50 -15.15 -7.25
C LEU A 123 25.20 -15.95 -7.23
N VAL A 124 25.25 -17.26 -7.48
CA VAL A 124 24.08 -18.15 -7.38
C VAL A 124 23.53 -18.13 -5.97
N ILE A 125 24.39 -18.34 -4.98
CA ILE A 125 24.01 -18.40 -3.55
C ILE A 125 23.50 -17.04 -3.07
N PHE A 126 24.27 -16.00 -3.31
CA PHE A 126 23.91 -14.65 -2.84
C PHE A 126 22.69 -14.08 -3.57
N GLY A 127 22.58 -14.28 -4.90
CA GLY A 127 21.40 -13.86 -5.64
C GLY A 127 20.15 -14.62 -5.23
N GLY A 128 20.27 -15.94 -5.01
CA GLY A 128 19.19 -16.75 -4.45
C GLY A 128 18.78 -16.29 -3.04
N PHE A 129 19.75 -15.91 -2.19
CA PHE A 129 19.47 -15.33 -0.88
C PHE A 129 18.71 -13.99 -0.99
N VAL A 130 19.16 -13.07 -1.87
CA VAL A 130 18.49 -11.77 -2.09
C VAL A 130 17.06 -11.97 -2.57
N ILE A 131 16.83 -12.84 -3.57
CA ILE A 131 15.49 -13.15 -4.07
C ILE A 131 14.62 -13.74 -2.95
N SER A 132 15.15 -14.68 -2.18
CA SER A 132 14.43 -15.30 -1.06
C SER A 132 14.06 -14.27 0.00
N LEU A 133 14.95 -13.32 0.30
CA LEU A 133 14.72 -12.24 1.25
C LEU A 133 13.63 -11.29 0.76
N ILE A 134 13.66 -10.89 -0.53
CA ILE A 134 12.62 -10.05 -1.15
C ILE A 134 11.26 -10.74 -1.03
N LEU A 135 11.17 -12.02 -1.42
CA LEU A 135 9.92 -12.78 -1.34
C LEU A 135 9.43 -12.92 0.10
N MET A 136 10.33 -13.24 1.03
CA MET A 136 10.00 -13.39 2.45
C MET A 136 9.44 -12.10 3.03
N VAL A 137 10.12 -10.96 2.82
CA VAL A 137 9.69 -9.65 3.36
C VAL A 137 8.38 -9.21 2.70
N SER A 138 8.23 -9.38 1.38
CA SER A 138 7.00 -9.01 0.68
C SER A 138 5.80 -9.85 1.14
N ILE A 139 5.94 -11.17 1.24
CA ILE A 139 4.89 -12.07 1.72
C ILE A 139 4.57 -11.76 3.19
N TYR A 140 5.59 -11.60 4.03
CA TYR A 140 5.40 -11.25 5.44
C TYR A 140 4.65 -9.91 5.58
N GLY A 141 5.03 -8.88 4.81
CA GLY A 141 4.37 -7.57 4.81
C GLY A 141 2.88 -7.67 4.47
N VAL A 142 2.53 -8.40 3.40
CA VAL A 142 1.13 -8.62 3.01
C VAL A 142 0.33 -9.38 4.07
N LEU A 143 0.91 -10.42 4.67
CA LEU A 143 0.25 -11.20 5.72
C LEU A 143 0.13 -10.42 7.02
N HIS A 144 1.15 -9.62 7.37
CA HIS A 144 1.17 -8.81 8.57
C HIS A 144 0.18 -7.64 8.50
N ALA A 145 0.09 -6.96 7.37
CA ALA A 145 -0.86 -5.86 7.14
C ALA A 145 -2.34 -6.28 7.31
N ARG A 146 -2.64 -7.57 7.17
CA ARG A 146 -3.99 -8.12 7.39
C ARG A 146 -4.29 -8.51 8.85
N ARG A 147 -3.35 -8.30 9.76
CA ARG A 147 -3.56 -8.59 11.19
C ARG A 147 -4.11 -7.36 11.88
N VAL A 148 -5.15 -7.57 12.66
CA VAL A 148 -5.72 -6.54 13.54
C VAL A 148 -5.24 -6.84 14.96
N TYR A 149 -4.63 -5.85 15.59
CA TYR A 149 -4.14 -5.93 16.96
C TYR A 149 -4.90 -4.94 17.83
N VAL A 150 -5.23 -5.36 19.04
CA VAL A 150 -5.80 -4.49 20.06
C VAL A 150 -4.67 -4.08 21.00
N ARG A 151 -4.47 -2.78 21.14
CA ARG A 151 -3.62 -2.20 22.18
C ARG A 151 -4.52 -1.52 23.21
N GLN A 152 -4.24 -1.71 24.48
CA GLN A 152 -4.95 -1.05 25.56
C GLN A 152 -4.05 0.00 26.19
N ASP A 153 -4.51 1.24 26.15
CA ASP A 153 -3.81 2.39 26.73
C ASP A 153 -4.72 3.01 27.81
N PRO A 154 -4.55 2.65 29.10
CA PRO A 154 -5.34 3.22 30.17
C PRO A 154 -4.92 4.67 30.43
N VAL A 155 -5.91 5.58 30.41
CA VAL A 155 -5.72 7.01 30.67
C VAL A 155 -6.52 7.38 31.91
N VAL A 156 -5.87 8.05 32.87
CA VAL A 156 -6.53 8.59 34.07
C VAL A 156 -6.78 10.08 33.85
N ILE A 157 -8.03 10.50 34.01
CA ILE A 157 -8.44 11.91 33.90
C ILE A 157 -8.76 12.41 35.30
N GLU A 158 -7.97 13.36 35.79
CA GLU A 158 -8.14 13.97 37.12
C GLU A 158 -9.23 15.08 37.07
N LYS A 159 -10.44 14.72 36.63
CA LYS A 159 -11.62 15.60 36.60
C LYS A 159 -12.83 14.83 37.11
N SER A 160 -13.72 15.50 37.83
CA SER A 160 -15.00 14.91 38.20
C SER A 160 -15.84 14.67 36.96
N SER A 161 -16.36 13.49 36.81
CA SER A 161 -17.27 13.09 35.74
C SER A 161 -18.46 12.34 36.29
N SER A 162 -19.60 12.42 35.61
CA SER A 162 -20.78 11.58 35.92
C SER A 162 -20.58 10.12 35.51
N LEU A 163 -19.55 9.82 34.72
CA LEU A 163 -19.20 8.47 34.27
C LEU A 163 -18.04 7.92 35.11
N PRO A 164 -18.15 6.68 35.60
CA PRO A 164 -17.08 6.02 36.36
C PRO A 164 -15.88 5.65 35.46
N GLY A 165 -16.08 5.57 34.17
CA GLY A 165 -15.10 5.27 33.13
C GLY A 165 -15.74 5.23 31.76
N LEU A 166 -14.89 5.29 30.74
CA LEU A 166 -15.31 5.25 29.34
C LEU A 166 -14.32 4.39 28.55
N LYS A 167 -14.81 3.36 27.86
CA LYS A 167 -14.00 2.51 27.01
C LYS A 167 -14.18 2.94 25.55
N ILE A 168 -13.13 3.48 24.97
CA ILE A 168 -13.14 4.03 23.60
C ILE A 168 -12.32 3.11 22.69
N ALA A 169 -12.87 2.71 21.55
CA ALA A 169 -12.08 2.21 20.45
C ALA A 169 -11.64 3.40 19.58
N LEU A 170 -10.33 3.60 19.46
CA LEU A 170 -9.75 4.56 18.52
C LEU A 170 -9.18 3.83 17.33
N ILE A 171 -9.59 4.22 16.14
CA ILE A 171 -9.15 3.69 14.87
C ILE A 171 -8.71 4.85 13.99
N ALA A 172 -7.73 4.63 13.12
CA ALA A 172 -7.32 5.56 12.06
C ALA A 172 -6.86 4.78 10.84
N ASP A 173 -6.68 5.46 9.73
CA ASP A 173 -5.99 4.95 8.54
C ASP A 173 -6.61 3.64 8.00
N LEU A 174 -7.94 3.57 7.86
CA LEU A 174 -8.62 2.41 7.28
C LEU A 174 -8.31 2.26 5.79
N HIS A 175 -8.07 3.38 5.09
CA HIS A 175 -7.74 3.45 3.67
C HIS A 175 -8.59 2.49 2.83
N LEU A 176 -9.93 2.67 2.89
CA LEU A 176 -10.84 1.91 2.07
C LEU A 176 -10.60 2.22 0.60
N GLY A 177 -10.08 1.26 -0.14
CA GLY A 177 -9.66 1.43 -1.53
C GLY A 177 -9.36 0.10 -2.22
N TYR A 178 -8.53 0.11 -3.28
CA TYR A 178 -8.27 -1.05 -4.14
C TYR A 178 -7.76 -2.28 -3.39
N ASN A 179 -6.98 -2.12 -2.33
CA ASN A 179 -6.37 -3.22 -1.58
C ASN A 179 -7.14 -3.61 -0.32
N SER A 180 -8.16 -2.84 0.08
CA SER A 180 -9.02 -3.18 1.19
C SER A 180 -10.01 -4.28 0.81
N THR A 181 -10.18 -5.27 1.69
CA THR A 181 -11.08 -6.39 1.45
C THR A 181 -12.21 -6.43 2.47
N LYS A 182 -13.41 -6.84 2.03
CA LYS A 182 -14.55 -7.01 2.95
C LYS A 182 -14.24 -7.91 4.13
N SER A 183 -13.43 -8.95 3.94
CA SER A 183 -13.00 -9.83 5.03
C SER A 183 -12.10 -9.13 6.04
N HIS A 184 -11.26 -8.18 5.60
CA HIS A 184 -10.44 -7.38 6.51
C HIS A 184 -11.29 -6.39 7.31
N VAL A 185 -12.21 -5.67 6.63
CA VAL A 185 -13.16 -4.77 7.30
C VAL A 185 -14.03 -5.54 8.32
N ARG A 186 -14.56 -6.70 7.93
CA ARG A 186 -15.30 -7.58 8.86
C ARG A 186 -14.48 -7.93 10.09
N LYS A 187 -13.22 -8.31 9.91
CA LYS A 187 -12.32 -8.63 11.02
C LYS A 187 -12.09 -7.43 11.95
N ILE A 188 -11.99 -6.22 11.42
CA ILE A 188 -11.89 -4.99 12.22
C ILE A 188 -13.16 -4.82 13.07
N VAL A 189 -14.34 -4.90 12.44
CA VAL A 189 -15.63 -4.77 13.12
C VAL A 189 -15.80 -5.83 14.21
N ASP A 190 -15.52 -7.09 13.92
CA ASP A 190 -15.60 -8.18 14.88
C ASP A 190 -14.64 -7.96 16.06
N THR A 191 -13.43 -7.43 15.76
CA THR A 191 -12.45 -7.11 16.80
C THR A 191 -12.94 -5.98 17.69
N ILE A 192 -13.51 -4.90 17.14
CA ILE A 192 -14.10 -3.80 17.92
C ILE A 192 -15.24 -4.33 18.81
N ASN A 193 -16.17 -5.09 18.20
CA ASN A 193 -17.33 -5.62 18.90
C ASN A 193 -16.94 -6.56 20.06
N SER A 194 -15.86 -7.32 19.90
CA SER A 194 -15.33 -8.19 20.98
C SER A 194 -14.80 -7.41 22.18
N GLN A 195 -14.49 -6.13 22.01
CA GLN A 195 -13.98 -5.28 23.08
C GLN A 195 -15.09 -4.70 23.96
N ASN A 196 -16.37 -4.76 23.57
CA ASN A 196 -17.50 -4.17 24.30
C ASN A 196 -17.23 -2.71 24.67
N VAL A 197 -16.98 -1.88 23.67
CA VAL A 197 -16.63 -0.46 23.84
C VAL A 197 -17.88 0.41 24.03
N ASP A 198 -17.71 1.53 24.75
CA ASP A 198 -18.78 2.50 24.93
C ASP A 198 -18.89 3.45 23.71
N LEU A 199 -17.77 3.77 23.09
CA LEU A 199 -17.66 4.73 21.99
C LEU A 199 -16.66 4.24 20.96
N VAL A 200 -16.89 4.54 19.67
CA VAL A 200 -15.91 4.34 18.61
C VAL A 200 -15.57 5.69 17.99
N CYS A 201 -14.28 5.99 17.92
CA CYS A 201 -13.73 7.17 17.25
C CYS A 201 -12.85 6.74 16.09
N ILE A 202 -13.10 7.32 14.90
CA ILE A 202 -12.30 7.08 13.69
C ILE A 202 -11.58 8.39 13.37
N ALA A 203 -10.26 8.39 13.54
CA ALA A 203 -9.44 9.59 13.46
C ALA A 203 -8.91 9.83 12.04
N GLY A 204 -9.80 9.91 11.05
CA GLY A 204 -9.47 10.23 9.67
C GLY A 204 -8.95 9.07 8.84
N ASP A 205 -8.70 9.36 7.57
CA ASP A 205 -8.18 8.46 6.55
C ASP A 205 -8.99 7.16 6.42
N LEU A 206 -10.34 7.32 6.39
CA LEU A 206 -11.24 6.21 6.12
C LEU A 206 -11.11 5.74 4.67
N PHE A 207 -10.97 6.66 3.73
CA PHE A 207 -10.92 6.42 2.30
C PHE A 207 -9.50 6.62 1.76
N ASP A 208 -9.26 6.07 0.57
CA ASP A 208 -7.96 6.16 -0.10
C ASP A 208 -8.09 7.00 -1.39
N ASN A 209 -8.43 8.30 -1.23
CA ASN A 209 -8.52 9.34 -2.26
C ASN A 209 -9.53 9.10 -3.40
N ASP A 210 -10.14 7.94 -3.52
CA ASP A 210 -11.02 7.57 -4.63
C ASP A 210 -12.17 6.67 -4.17
N TYR A 211 -13.41 7.13 -4.29
CA TYR A 211 -14.58 6.33 -3.94
C TYR A 211 -14.71 5.07 -4.82
N ASP A 212 -14.40 5.20 -6.11
CA ASP A 212 -14.51 4.08 -7.07
C ASP A 212 -13.46 2.98 -6.84
N ALA A 213 -12.45 3.25 -5.99
CA ALA A 213 -11.49 2.26 -5.53
C ALA A 213 -12.10 1.21 -4.59
N ILE A 214 -13.24 1.51 -3.97
CA ILE A 214 -13.90 0.62 -3.01
C ILE A 214 -14.70 -0.44 -3.76
N LYS A 215 -14.30 -1.70 -3.60
CA LYS A 215 -15.06 -2.80 -4.20
C LYS A 215 -16.32 -3.12 -3.40
N ASP A 216 -17.49 -3.02 -4.06
CA ASP A 216 -18.81 -3.23 -3.45
C ASP A 216 -19.05 -2.30 -2.23
N PRO A 217 -19.05 -0.95 -2.41
CA PRO A 217 -19.10 0.00 -1.30
C PRO A 217 -20.30 -0.20 -0.37
N ASP A 218 -21.48 -0.52 -0.90
CA ASP A 218 -22.69 -0.77 -0.09
C ASP A 218 -22.47 -1.93 0.90
N LYS A 219 -21.83 -3.02 0.44
CA LYS A 219 -21.54 -4.16 1.32
C LYS A 219 -20.46 -3.84 2.36
N VAL A 220 -19.57 -2.92 2.06
CA VAL A 220 -18.56 -2.44 3.03
C VAL A 220 -19.24 -1.56 4.07
N ALA A 221 -20.15 -0.68 3.65
CA ALA A 221 -20.97 0.12 4.54
C ALA A 221 -21.85 -0.75 5.47
N ASP A 222 -22.51 -1.80 4.91
CA ASP A 222 -23.25 -2.79 5.71
C ASP A 222 -22.38 -3.45 6.78
N ILE A 223 -21.14 -3.81 6.43
CA ILE A 223 -20.22 -4.40 7.40
C ILE A 223 -19.86 -3.42 8.51
N LEU A 224 -19.61 -2.15 8.16
CA LEU A 224 -19.28 -1.11 9.14
C LEU A 224 -20.48 -0.76 10.02
N SER A 225 -21.72 -0.83 9.50
CA SER A 225 -22.93 -0.59 10.29
C SER A 225 -23.16 -1.62 11.41
N ASP A 226 -22.47 -2.77 11.33
CA ASP A 226 -22.47 -3.78 12.40
C ASP A 226 -21.59 -3.40 13.61
N ILE A 227 -20.90 -2.26 13.60
CA ILE A 227 -20.15 -1.76 14.76
C ILE A 227 -21.10 -1.49 15.92
N LYS A 228 -20.81 -2.10 17.07
CA LYS A 228 -21.60 -1.98 18.29
C LYS A 228 -20.90 -1.09 19.29
N SER A 229 -21.55 -0.01 19.68
CA SER A 229 -21.07 0.89 20.74
C SER A 229 -22.27 1.52 21.46
N ARG A 230 -22.11 1.85 22.71
CA ARG A 230 -23.18 2.44 23.53
C ARG A 230 -23.53 3.86 23.10
N TYR A 231 -22.52 4.62 22.72
CA TYR A 231 -22.64 6.06 22.41
C TYR A 231 -22.45 6.40 20.92
N GLY A 232 -22.35 5.39 20.07
CA GLY A 232 -22.24 5.56 18.62
C GLY A 232 -20.80 5.52 18.11
N THR A 233 -20.69 5.70 16.79
CA THR A 233 -19.43 5.75 16.05
C THR A 233 -19.30 7.14 15.43
N TYR A 234 -18.20 7.81 15.72
CA TYR A 234 -17.90 9.16 15.24
C TYR A 234 -16.60 9.16 14.46
N ALA A 235 -16.53 9.99 13.44
CA ALA A 235 -15.33 10.14 12.61
C ALA A 235 -14.99 11.61 12.37
N CYS A 236 -13.74 11.90 12.07
CA CYS A 236 -13.32 13.14 11.45
C CYS A 236 -12.64 12.85 10.10
N TRP A 237 -12.50 13.87 9.25
CA TRP A 237 -11.82 13.75 7.98
C TRP A 237 -10.30 13.72 8.18
N GLY A 238 -9.62 12.88 7.39
CA GLY A 238 -8.17 12.85 7.25
C GLY A 238 -7.71 13.49 5.94
N ASN A 239 -6.43 13.43 5.68
CA ASN A 239 -5.84 14.01 4.48
C ASN A 239 -6.07 13.14 3.21
N HIS A 240 -6.39 11.87 3.35
CA HIS A 240 -6.75 10.97 2.26
C HIS A 240 -8.27 10.91 1.98
N ASP A 241 -9.09 11.49 2.84
CA ASP A 241 -10.56 11.56 2.65
C ASP A 241 -10.93 12.69 1.67
N VAL A 242 -10.24 12.74 0.55
CA VAL A 242 -10.37 13.75 -0.50
C VAL A 242 -10.41 13.09 -1.87
N SER A 243 -10.96 13.80 -2.87
CA SER A 243 -11.00 13.30 -4.24
C SER A 243 -9.74 13.74 -4.99
N GLU A 244 -8.69 12.91 -4.97
CA GLU A 244 -7.43 13.19 -5.62
C GLU A 244 -6.96 12.00 -6.48
N LYS A 245 -6.26 12.32 -7.57
CA LYS A 245 -5.69 11.29 -8.43
C LYS A 245 -4.35 10.83 -7.86
N ILE A 246 -4.18 9.54 -7.76
CA ILE A 246 -2.94 8.89 -7.35
C ILE A 246 -2.22 8.32 -8.58
N LEU A 247 -0.96 8.71 -8.78
CA LEU A 247 -0.07 8.11 -9.77
C LEU A 247 1.18 7.59 -9.06
N ALA A 248 1.41 6.29 -9.15
CA ALA A 248 2.57 5.61 -8.56
C ALA A 248 2.77 5.91 -7.05
N GLY A 249 1.68 6.03 -6.27
CA GLY A 249 1.72 6.33 -4.84
C GLY A 249 1.82 7.81 -4.47
N PHE A 250 1.95 8.71 -5.46
CA PHE A 250 1.94 10.15 -5.22
C PHE A 250 0.56 10.74 -5.45
N THR A 251 0.07 11.52 -4.48
CA THR A 251 -1.17 12.31 -4.60
C THR A 251 -0.88 13.67 -5.21
N PHE A 252 -1.80 14.15 -6.02
CA PHE A 252 -1.67 15.44 -6.70
C PHE A 252 -2.91 16.29 -6.43
N PRO A 253 -2.83 17.29 -5.55
CA PRO A 253 -3.96 18.15 -5.25
C PRO A 253 -4.47 18.84 -6.52
N GLN A 254 -5.75 18.66 -6.80
CA GLN A 254 -6.35 19.18 -8.04
C GLN A 254 -6.68 20.66 -7.97
N LYS A 255 -6.89 21.22 -6.77
CA LYS A 255 -7.29 22.61 -6.55
C LYS A 255 -6.74 23.14 -5.21
N GLU A 256 -6.80 24.45 -5.04
CA GLU A 256 -6.51 25.10 -3.75
C GLU A 256 -7.55 24.77 -2.68
N THR A 257 -8.75 24.35 -3.08
CA THR A 257 -9.83 23.93 -2.19
C THR A 257 -9.89 22.40 -2.12
N ILE A 258 -10.04 21.89 -0.91
CA ILE A 258 -10.30 20.47 -0.66
C ILE A 258 -11.63 20.09 -1.34
N VAL A 259 -11.60 19.06 -2.17
CA VAL A 259 -12.79 18.50 -2.83
C VAL A 259 -13.00 17.10 -2.31
N ARG A 260 -14.16 16.84 -1.72
CA ARG A 260 -14.60 15.52 -1.31
C ARG A 260 -15.68 15.01 -2.26
N ASP A 261 -15.69 13.72 -2.52
CA ASP A 261 -16.78 13.07 -3.24
C ASP A 261 -18.01 13.01 -2.31
N GLY A 262 -19.17 13.49 -2.79
CA GLY A 262 -20.40 13.46 -2.01
C GLY A 262 -20.82 12.05 -1.58
N ARG A 263 -20.42 11.03 -2.35
CA ARG A 263 -20.65 9.62 -2.03
C ARG A 263 -19.98 9.16 -0.73
N PHE A 264 -18.89 9.82 -0.28
CA PHE A 264 -18.29 9.54 1.02
C PHE A 264 -19.29 9.81 2.16
N THR A 265 -20.02 10.92 2.10
CA THR A 265 -21.02 11.26 3.11
C THR A 265 -22.19 10.25 3.10
N GLU A 266 -22.66 9.87 1.92
CA GLU A 266 -23.71 8.86 1.78
C GLU A 266 -23.28 7.50 2.33
N PHE A 267 -22.05 7.09 2.04
CA PHE A 267 -21.45 5.86 2.57
C PHE A 267 -21.38 5.87 4.10
N LEU A 268 -20.91 6.98 4.71
CA LEU A 268 -20.80 7.12 6.16
C LEU A 268 -22.19 7.08 6.82
N HIS A 269 -23.18 7.74 6.22
CA HIS A 269 -24.56 7.68 6.70
C HIS A 269 -25.10 6.24 6.66
N HIS A 270 -24.89 5.50 5.55
CA HIS A 270 -25.25 4.09 5.44
C HIS A 270 -24.53 3.22 6.47
N ALA A 271 -23.27 3.49 6.73
CA ALA A 271 -22.47 2.80 7.74
C ALA A 271 -22.83 3.17 9.20
N GLY A 272 -23.76 4.11 9.42
CA GLY A 272 -24.13 4.57 10.77
C GLY A 272 -23.00 5.33 11.49
N ILE A 273 -22.09 5.97 10.74
CA ILE A 273 -20.98 6.73 11.24
C ILE A 273 -21.32 8.23 11.19
N THR A 274 -21.26 8.90 12.34
CA THR A 274 -21.46 10.35 12.44
C THR A 274 -20.15 11.07 12.18
N MET A 275 -20.10 11.88 11.11
CA MET A 275 -18.95 12.72 10.79
C MET A 275 -19.01 14.01 11.60
N LEU A 276 -17.90 14.37 12.23
CA LEU A 276 -17.71 15.65 12.92
C LEU A 276 -16.69 16.49 12.14
N GLU A 277 -17.12 17.64 11.64
CA GLU A 277 -16.28 18.59 10.92
C GLU A 277 -16.47 19.97 11.53
N ASP A 278 -15.45 20.47 12.23
CA ASP A 278 -15.46 21.76 12.94
C ASP A 278 -16.65 21.95 13.91
N GLU A 279 -17.15 20.85 14.46
CA GLU A 279 -18.28 20.83 15.37
C GLU A 279 -18.00 20.01 16.63
N THR A 280 -18.76 20.32 17.67
CA THR A 280 -18.67 19.64 18.95
C THR A 280 -20.01 19.04 19.32
N VAL A 281 -20.00 17.78 19.72
CA VAL A 281 -21.19 17.04 20.13
C VAL A 281 -21.11 16.67 21.59
N CYS A 282 -22.19 16.94 22.34
CA CYS A 282 -22.30 16.51 23.74
C CYS A 282 -22.91 15.11 23.80
N ILE A 283 -22.17 14.16 24.34
CA ILE A 283 -22.56 12.77 24.46
C ILE A 283 -23.16 12.52 25.83
N ASN A 284 -24.44 12.15 25.86
CA ASN A 284 -25.18 11.76 27.08
C ASN A 284 -25.07 12.79 28.24
N ASN A 285 -24.92 14.09 27.95
CA ASN A 285 -24.65 15.14 28.91
C ASN A 285 -23.45 14.88 29.84
N ALA A 286 -22.52 14.04 29.44
CA ALA A 286 -21.41 13.58 30.27
C ALA A 286 -20.04 14.07 29.75
N PHE A 287 -19.86 14.13 28.46
CA PHE A 287 -18.61 14.57 27.83
C PHE A 287 -18.84 15.10 26.41
N TYR A 288 -17.85 15.76 25.87
CA TYR A 288 -17.86 16.33 24.52
C TYR A 288 -16.83 15.64 23.64
N LEU A 289 -17.21 15.46 22.40
CA LEU A 289 -16.32 15.13 21.29
C LEU A 289 -16.12 16.34 20.43
#